data_116bdf21f4d8979a86c9303aff3c478d
#
_entry.id   116bdf21f4d8979a86c9303aff3c478d
#
_cell.length_a   1.000
_cell.length_b   1.000
_cell.length_c   1.000
_cell.angle_alpha   90.00
_cell.angle_beta   90.00
_cell.angle_gamma   90.00
#
_symmetry.space_group_name_H-M   'P 1'
#
loop_
_entity.id
_entity.type
_entity.pdbx_description
1 polymer ?
#
loop_
_entity_poly.entity_id
_entity_poly.type
_entity_poly.pdbx_seq_one_letter_code
_entity_poly.pdbx_strand_id
1 'polypeptide(L)'
;MYKRQLDEAFSIMDQLIAEIVKGVVETITLPSLINLDFADVRTIMKGGGVTMMLYGESDQGPEEVVHESLNHPLLDIDIEGATGALIHVTGGPYMTLEQANQVCDLMTSKLSPTAQVIFGARHDPAFGDTIKVMSIITGVANKRLDGQLISADMLGDALNIARKATNRENRGLQRFD
;
A
#
# COMPACT_ATOMS: atom_id res chain seq x y z
N MET A 1 -19.25 19.55 -16.60
CA MET A 1 -18.86 19.34 -15.19
C MET A 1 -18.45 17.89 -14.95
N TYR A 2 -19.24 16.89 -15.30
CA TYR A 2 -18.95 15.46 -15.10
C TYR A 2 -17.65 14.95 -15.78
N LYS A 3 -17.33 15.42 -16.97
CA LYS A 3 -16.15 14.96 -17.73
C LYS A 3 -14.83 15.30 -17.02
N ARG A 4 -14.73 16.47 -16.42
CA ARG A 4 -13.55 16.93 -15.67
C ARG A 4 -13.31 16.11 -14.40
N GLN A 5 -14.37 15.73 -13.70
CA GLN A 5 -14.28 14.88 -12.49
C GLN A 5 -13.88 13.45 -12.83
N LEU A 6 -14.31 12.95 -14.00
CA LEU A 6 -13.93 11.63 -14.49
C LEU A 6 -12.44 11.59 -14.90
N ASP A 7 -11.97 12.62 -15.59
CA ASP A 7 -10.57 12.74 -16.02
C ASP A 7 -9.65 12.89 -14.79
N GLU A 8 -10.05 13.62 -13.75
CA GLU A 8 -9.33 13.71 -12.47
C GLU A 8 -9.29 12.35 -11.75
N ALA A 9 -10.39 11.59 -11.71
CA ALA A 9 -10.45 10.28 -11.10
C ALA A 9 -9.53 9.28 -11.81
N PHE A 10 -9.51 9.28 -13.14
CA PHE A 10 -8.59 8.43 -13.91
C PHE A 10 -7.12 8.82 -13.70
N SER A 11 -6.81 10.11 -13.63
CA SER A 11 -5.44 10.57 -13.35
C SER A 11 -4.94 10.09 -12.00
N ILE A 12 -5.80 10.06 -10.99
CA ILE A 12 -5.47 9.56 -9.65
C ILE A 12 -5.25 8.04 -9.66
N MET A 13 -6.10 7.31 -10.36
CA MET A 13 -5.93 5.86 -10.52
C MET A 13 -4.62 5.53 -11.25
N ASP A 14 -4.27 6.29 -12.29
CA ASP A 14 -3.02 6.11 -13.01
C ASP A 14 -1.81 6.38 -12.12
N GLN A 15 -1.86 7.41 -11.28
CA GLN A 15 -0.81 7.70 -10.31
C GLN A 15 -0.68 6.59 -9.27
N LEU A 16 -1.79 6.09 -8.74
CA LEU A 16 -1.78 4.99 -7.77
C LEU A 16 -1.17 3.72 -8.37
N ILE A 17 -1.58 3.37 -9.60
CA ILE A 17 -1.01 2.22 -10.32
C ILE A 17 0.48 2.41 -10.55
N ALA A 18 0.91 3.61 -10.95
CA ALA A 18 2.32 3.92 -11.16
C ALA A 18 3.14 3.78 -9.87
N GLU A 19 2.65 4.29 -8.73
CA GLU A 19 3.28 4.14 -7.42
C GLU A 19 3.39 2.68 -6.99
N ILE A 20 2.34 1.90 -7.21
CA ILE A 20 2.32 0.48 -6.93
C ILE A 20 3.37 -0.27 -7.76
N VAL A 21 3.38 -0.05 -9.08
CA VAL A 21 4.36 -0.69 -9.99
C VAL A 21 5.78 -0.28 -9.62
N LYS A 22 6.01 1.00 -9.37
CA LYS A 22 7.30 1.52 -8.92
C LYS A 22 7.72 0.85 -7.60
N GLY A 23 6.82 0.78 -6.61
CA GLY A 23 7.09 0.14 -5.33
C GLY A 23 7.50 -1.34 -5.47
N VAL A 24 6.79 -2.11 -6.30
CA VAL A 24 7.16 -3.51 -6.60
C VAL A 24 8.54 -3.61 -7.25
N VAL A 25 8.82 -2.77 -8.25
CA VAL A 25 10.12 -2.77 -8.94
C VAL A 25 11.23 -2.38 -7.98
N GLU A 26 11.06 -1.33 -7.19
CA GLU A 26 12.05 -0.89 -6.20
C GLU A 26 12.32 -1.96 -5.14
N THR A 27 11.28 -2.66 -4.69
CA THR A 27 11.38 -3.75 -3.71
C THR A 27 12.30 -4.87 -4.19
N ILE A 28 12.28 -5.17 -5.49
CA ILE A 28 13.05 -6.28 -6.09
C ILE A 28 14.46 -5.82 -6.52
N THR A 29 14.60 -4.55 -6.95
CA THR A 29 15.83 -4.07 -7.60
C THR A 29 16.76 -3.30 -6.70
N LEU A 30 16.26 -2.66 -5.63
CA LEU A 30 17.07 -1.84 -4.75
C LEU A 30 17.56 -2.65 -3.53
N PRO A 31 18.77 -2.35 -3.04
CA PRO A 31 19.28 -2.96 -1.81
C PRO A 31 18.34 -2.68 -0.63
N SER A 32 18.07 -3.69 0.17
CA SER A 32 17.14 -3.62 1.30
C SER A 32 17.78 -4.23 2.55
N LEU A 33 17.25 -3.88 3.73
CA LEU A 33 17.63 -4.51 5.01
C LEU A 33 17.21 -5.99 5.03
N ILE A 34 16.01 -6.26 4.49
CA ILE A 34 15.47 -7.58 4.25
C ILE A 34 15.09 -7.61 2.78
N ASN A 35 15.89 -8.31 1.98
CA ASN A 35 15.70 -8.35 0.53
C ASN A 35 14.55 -9.27 0.16
N LEU A 36 13.79 -8.81 -0.84
CA LEU A 36 12.81 -9.62 -1.56
C LEU A 36 13.31 -9.85 -2.98
N ASP A 37 13.05 -11.04 -3.50
CA ASP A 37 13.35 -11.34 -4.88
C ASP A 37 12.08 -11.53 -5.74
N PHE A 38 12.27 -11.65 -7.05
CA PHE A 38 11.16 -11.87 -7.97
C PHE A 38 10.44 -13.21 -7.73
N ALA A 39 11.15 -14.22 -7.21
CA ALA A 39 10.56 -15.52 -6.89
C ALA A 39 9.57 -15.41 -5.72
N ASP A 40 9.84 -14.52 -4.76
CA ASP A 40 8.97 -14.22 -3.63
C ASP A 40 7.65 -13.62 -4.12
N VAL A 41 7.71 -12.57 -4.94
CA VAL A 41 6.53 -11.93 -5.54
C VAL A 41 5.73 -12.96 -6.35
N ARG A 42 6.41 -13.74 -7.19
CA ARG A 42 5.77 -14.78 -7.99
C ARG A 42 5.09 -15.85 -7.14
N THR A 43 5.69 -16.21 -6.02
CA THR A 43 5.16 -17.24 -5.12
C THR A 43 3.85 -16.77 -4.52
N ILE A 44 3.80 -15.55 -4.01
CA ILE A 44 2.57 -14.96 -3.46
C ILE A 44 1.50 -14.85 -4.54
N MET A 45 1.82 -14.30 -5.70
CA MET A 45 0.85 -14.08 -6.79
C MET A 45 0.29 -15.38 -7.39
N LYS A 46 1.00 -16.51 -7.27
CA LYS A 46 0.52 -17.82 -7.72
C LYS A 46 -0.51 -18.45 -6.79
N GLY A 47 -0.69 -17.93 -5.58
CA GLY A 47 -1.62 -18.47 -4.58
C GLY A 47 -3.09 -18.50 -5.02
N GLY A 48 -3.42 -17.83 -6.13
CA GLY A 48 -4.78 -17.77 -6.70
C GLY A 48 -5.73 -16.88 -5.92
N GLY A 49 -6.98 -16.78 -6.40
CA GLY A 49 -7.98 -15.91 -5.82
C GLY A 49 -7.84 -14.45 -6.22
N VAL A 50 -8.53 -13.57 -5.49
CA VAL A 50 -8.40 -12.12 -5.70
C VAL A 50 -7.09 -11.64 -5.09
N THR A 51 -6.34 -10.88 -5.87
CA THR A 51 -5.12 -10.20 -5.41
C THR A 51 -5.42 -8.73 -5.21
N MET A 52 -5.06 -8.23 -4.06
CA MET A 52 -5.21 -6.82 -3.69
C MET A 52 -3.85 -6.21 -3.40
N MET A 53 -3.70 -4.95 -3.77
CA MET A 53 -2.53 -4.16 -3.43
C MET A 53 -2.96 -3.05 -2.49
N LEU A 54 -2.28 -2.97 -1.35
CA LEU A 54 -2.53 -1.96 -0.34
C LEU A 54 -1.31 -1.06 -0.22
N TYR A 55 -1.58 0.20 0.06
CA TYR A 55 -0.57 1.24 0.21
C TYR A 55 -0.96 2.13 1.39
N GLY A 56 0.00 2.47 2.22
CA GLY A 56 -0.15 3.43 3.30
C GLY A 56 1.16 4.16 3.56
N GLU A 57 1.07 5.41 3.98
CA GLU A 57 2.22 6.25 4.28
C GLU A 57 1.89 7.19 5.44
N SER A 58 2.68 7.15 6.52
CA SER A 58 2.46 7.99 7.69
C SER A 58 3.77 8.34 8.41
N ASP A 59 3.80 9.53 8.99
CA ASP A 59 4.85 9.99 9.90
C ASP A 59 4.49 9.78 11.39
N GLN A 60 3.32 9.19 11.65
CA GLN A 60 2.80 8.97 13.01
C GLN A 60 3.10 7.57 13.56
N GLY A 61 3.79 6.74 12.79
CA GLY A 61 4.26 5.44 13.23
C GLY A 61 3.53 4.24 12.63
N PRO A 62 3.92 3.02 13.07
CA PRO A 62 3.47 1.76 12.50
C PRO A 62 1.96 1.55 12.50
N GLU A 63 1.27 1.93 13.57
CA GLU A 63 -0.17 1.72 13.70
C GLU A 63 -0.95 2.55 12.68
N GLU A 64 -0.56 3.82 12.51
CA GLU A 64 -1.23 4.73 11.59
C GLU A 64 -0.97 4.36 10.13
N VAL A 65 0.24 3.95 9.76
CA VAL A 65 0.53 3.52 8.40
C VAL A 65 -0.27 2.27 8.01
N VAL A 66 -0.46 1.34 8.94
CA VAL A 66 -1.32 0.16 8.72
C VAL A 66 -2.78 0.56 8.64
N HIS A 67 -3.23 1.45 9.52
CA HIS A 67 -4.60 1.98 9.47
C HIS A 67 -4.87 2.66 8.12
N GLU A 68 -4.00 3.53 7.65
CA GLU A 68 -4.14 4.17 6.33
C GLU A 68 -4.17 3.16 5.19
N SER A 69 -3.33 2.11 5.24
CA SER A 69 -3.28 1.09 4.19
C SER A 69 -4.54 0.24 4.11
N LEU A 70 -5.15 -0.07 5.24
CA LEU A 70 -6.32 -0.94 5.34
C LEU A 70 -7.65 -0.19 5.14
N ASN A 71 -7.69 1.09 5.46
CA ASN A 71 -8.91 1.92 5.36
C ASN A 71 -8.90 2.81 4.12
N HIS A 72 -8.34 2.33 3.02
CA HIS A 72 -8.36 3.07 1.77
C HIS A 72 -9.81 3.22 1.26
N PRO A 73 -10.31 4.45 1.06
CA PRO A 73 -11.73 4.71 0.79
C PRO A 73 -12.26 4.13 -0.53
N LEU A 74 -11.37 3.74 -1.45
CA LEU A 74 -11.74 3.05 -2.68
C LEU A 74 -11.93 1.54 -2.51
N LEU A 75 -11.55 1.00 -1.37
CA LEU A 75 -11.46 -0.42 -1.16
C LEU A 75 -12.17 -0.74 0.17
N ASP A 76 -13.43 -1.11 0.10
CA ASP A 76 -14.11 -1.79 1.20
C ASP A 76 -13.55 -3.22 1.27
N ILE A 77 -12.36 -3.33 1.87
CA ILE A 77 -11.55 -4.53 1.82
C ILE A 77 -11.65 -5.27 3.14
N ASP A 78 -12.10 -6.49 3.04
CA ASP A 78 -11.94 -7.47 4.10
C ASP A 78 -10.81 -8.42 3.71
N ILE A 79 -9.63 -8.25 4.32
CA ILE A 79 -8.47 -9.12 4.11
C ILE A 79 -8.50 -10.35 5.02
N GLU A 80 -9.54 -10.48 5.83
CA GLU A 80 -9.70 -11.60 6.76
C GLU A 80 -9.73 -12.92 6.01
N GLY A 81 -8.89 -13.84 6.44
CA GLY A 81 -8.78 -15.15 5.82
C GLY A 81 -7.93 -15.21 4.54
N ALA A 82 -7.30 -14.11 4.11
CA ALA A 82 -6.35 -14.13 3.01
C ALA A 82 -5.23 -15.14 3.25
N THR A 83 -4.81 -15.82 2.18
CA THR A 83 -3.90 -16.97 2.26
C THR A 83 -2.46 -16.65 1.92
N GLY A 84 -2.18 -15.45 1.39
CA GLY A 84 -0.83 -15.00 1.09
C GLY A 84 -0.69 -13.49 1.24
N ALA A 85 0.47 -13.06 1.70
CA ALA A 85 0.84 -11.64 1.77
C ALA A 85 2.32 -11.44 1.47
N LEU A 86 2.62 -10.44 0.64
CA LEU A 86 3.93 -9.85 0.54
C LEU A 86 3.83 -8.45 1.13
N ILE A 87 4.63 -8.15 2.13
CA ILE A 87 4.63 -6.88 2.85
C ILE A 87 6.02 -6.27 2.71
N HIS A 88 6.09 -5.06 2.19
CA HIS A 88 7.33 -4.31 2.08
C HIS A 88 7.20 -2.97 2.80
N VAL A 89 8.10 -2.72 3.75
CA VAL A 89 8.15 -1.49 4.53
C VAL A 89 9.35 -0.66 4.10
N THR A 90 9.11 0.58 3.76
CA THR A 90 10.17 1.57 3.48
C THR A 90 10.06 2.68 4.52
N GLY A 91 11.16 3.05 5.13
CA GLY A 91 11.19 4.18 6.04
C GLY A 91 12.45 4.99 5.90
N GLY A 92 12.49 6.15 6.52
CA GLY A 92 13.66 7.00 6.55
C GLY A 92 14.82 6.39 7.36
N PRO A 93 15.93 7.11 7.49
CA PRO A 93 17.17 6.57 8.09
C PRO A 93 17.03 6.21 9.57
N TYR A 94 15.99 6.70 10.23
CA TYR A 94 15.73 6.45 11.65
C TYR A 94 14.69 5.34 11.89
N MET A 95 14.08 4.82 10.86
CA MET A 95 13.17 3.67 11.01
C MET A 95 13.94 2.48 11.57
N THR A 96 13.44 1.91 12.66
CA THR A 96 14.03 0.72 13.27
C THR A 96 13.44 -0.57 12.65
N LEU A 97 14.20 -1.66 12.74
CA LEU A 97 13.69 -2.98 12.35
C LEU A 97 12.49 -3.40 13.21
N GLU A 98 12.43 -2.94 14.46
CA GLU A 98 11.30 -3.17 15.35
C GLU A 98 10.02 -2.51 14.83
N GLN A 99 10.10 -1.27 14.36
CA GLN A 99 8.97 -0.57 13.73
C GLN A 99 8.51 -1.29 12.44
N ALA A 100 9.44 -1.73 11.62
CA ALA A 100 9.12 -2.48 10.41
C ALA A 100 8.44 -3.83 10.73
N ASN A 101 8.92 -4.55 11.75
CA ASN A 101 8.26 -5.77 12.25
C ASN A 101 6.88 -5.50 12.82
N GLN A 102 6.70 -4.41 13.57
CA GLN A 102 5.39 -4.02 14.09
C GLN A 102 4.37 -3.78 12.97
N VAL A 103 4.75 -3.13 11.87
CA VAL A 103 3.91 -3.00 10.68
C VAL A 103 3.52 -4.38 10.14
N CYS A 104 4.50 -5.29 10.01
CA CYS A 104 4.26 -6.66 9.55
C CYS A 104 3.28 -7.41 10.45
N ASP A 105 3.47 -7.37 11.77
CA ASP A 105 2.63 -8.05 12.75
C ASP A 105 1.19 -7.52 12.71
N LEU A 106 1.01 -6.21 12.65
CA LEU A 106 -0.30 -5.58 12.55
C LEU A 106 -1.04 -5.97 11.26
N MET A 107 -0.34 -6.00 10.13
CA MET A 107 -0.91 -6.42 8.84
C MET A 107 -1.30 -7.89 8.85
N THR A 108 -0.43 -8.75 9.38
CA THR A 108 -0.63 -10.21 9.38
C THR A 108 -1.66 -10.70 10.37
N SER A 109 -1.92 -9.93 11.44
CA SER A 109 -2.90 -10.29 12.47
C SER A 109 -4.31 -10.53 11.93
N LYS A 110 -4.63 -10.01 10.75
CA LYS A 110 -5.93 -10.14 10.08
C LYS A 110 -5.98 -11.26 9.04
N LEU A 111 -4.85 -11.85 8.71
CA LEU A 111 -4.76 -12.91 7.71
C LEU A 111 -5.13 -14.27 8.27
N SER A 112 -5.26 -15.27 7.38
CA SER A 112 -5.40 -16.66 7.80
C SER A 112 -4.18 -17.10 8.66
N PRO A 113 -4.38 -17.89 9.71
CA PRO A 113 -3.26 -18.45 10.50
C PRO A 113 -2.30 -19.31 9.67
N THR A 114 -2.74 -19.78 8.51
CA THR A 114 -1.94 -20.56 7.55
C THR A 114 -1.42 -19.74 6.38
N ALA A 115 -1.59 -18.41 6.42
CA ALA A 115 -1.16 -17.53 5.34
C ALA A 115 0.37 -17.60 5.14
N GLN A 116 0.78 -17.67 3.89
CA GLN A 116 2.17 -17.50 3.54
C GLN A 116 2.52 -16.01 3.53
N VAL A 117 3.41 -15.60 4.41
CA VAL A 117 3.83 -14.20 4.53
C VAL A 117 5.29 -14.06 4.09
N ILE A 118 5.53 -13.10 3.21
CA ILE A 118 6.88 -12.69 2.80
C ILE A 118 7.04 -11.22 3.17
N PHE A 119 8.12 -10.92 3.89
CA PHE A 119 8.38 -9.61 4.46
C PHE A 119 9.71 -9.04 3.98
N GLY A 120 9.70 -7.76 3.60
CA GLY A 120 10.88 -6.99 3.25
C GLY A 120 10.89 -5.62 3.93
N ALA A 121 12.09 -5.10 4.16
CA ALA A 121 12.26 -3.77 4.75
C ALA A 121 13.43 -3.02 4.12
N ARG A 122 13.29 -1.72 3.89
CA ARG A 122 14.29 -0.86 3.27
C ARG A 122 14.37 0.51 3.95
N HIS A 123 15.58 1.07 4.00
CA HIS A 123 15.76 2.49 4.28
C HIS A 123 15.84 3.28 2.99
N ASP A 124 15.19 4.44 3.01
CA ASP A 124 15.29 5.44 1.97
C ASP A 124 15.36 6.84 2.62
N PRO A 125 16.48 7.55 2.48
CA PRO A 125 16.66 8.85 3.11
C PRO A 125 15.62 9.90 2.71
N ALA A 126 14.97 9.72 1.55
CA ALA A 126 13.95 10.64 1.07
C ALA A 126 12.68 10.65 1.95
N PHE A 127 12.46 9.59 2.75
CA PHE A 127 11.27 9.47 3.59
C PHE A 127 11.38 10.19 4.94
N GLY A 128 12.59 10.64 5.38
CA GLY A 128 12.75 11.33 6.67
C GLY A 128 12.21 10.52 7.84
N ASP A 129 11.15 11.01 8.49
CA ASP A 129 10.48 10.32 9.61
C ASP A 129 9.25 9.49 9.16
N THR A 130 8.96 9.48 7.85
CA THR A 130 7.80 8.79 7.30
C THR A 130 8.08 7.30 7.11
N ILE A 131 7.09 6.48 7.45
CA ILE A 131 7.05 5.05 7.13
C ILE A 131 6.02 4.84 6.03
N LYS A 132 6.38 4.03 5.04
CA LYS A 132 5.55 3.61 3.93
C LYS A 132 5.40 2.10 3.97
N VAL A 133 4.18 1.60 3.82
CA VAL A 133 3.92 0.19 3.62
C VAL A 133 3.29 -0.03 2.26
N MET A 134 3.79 -1.01 1.55
CA MET A 134 3.17 -1.56 0.35
C MET A 134 2.97 -3.06 0.57
N SER A 135 1.77 -3.55 0.29
CA SER A 135 1.51 -4.99 0.42
C SER A 135 0.71 -5.53 -0.75
N ILE A 136 1.01 -6.78 -1.11
CA ILE A 136 0.25 -7.59 -2.07
C ILE A 136 -0.38 -8.70 -1.26
N ILE A 137 -1.72 -8.72 -1.20
CA ILE A 137 -2.48 -9.71 -0.44
C ILE A 137 -3.26 -10.57 -1.41
N THR A 138 -3.17 -11.89 -1.27
CA THR A 138 -3.80 -12.87 -2.17
C THR A 138 -4.70 -13.84 -1.42
N GLY A 139 -5.63 -14.45 -2.16
CA GLY A 139 -6.59 -15.38 -1.58
C GLY A 139 -7.67 -14.71 -0.74
N VAL A 140 -7.94 -13.44 -1.01
CA VAL A 140 -9.03 -12.69 -0.37
C VAL A 140 -10.37 -13.28 -0.83
N ALA A 141 -11.26 -13.57 0.12
CA ALA A 141 -12.62 -14.00 -0.18
C ALA A 141 -13.42 -12.82 -0.72
N ASN A 142 -13.90 -12.96 -1.95
CA ASN A 142 -14.64 -11.89 -2.60
C ASN A 142 -16.09 -11.87 -2.11
N LYS A 143 -16.38 -11.13 -1.06
CA LYS A 143 -17.74 -10.97 -0.53
C LYS A 143 -18.61 -9.98 -1.35
N ARG A 144 -18.06 -9.24 -2.32
CA ARG A 144 -18.76 -8.11 -2.98
C ARG A 144 -18.50 -7.89 -4.47
N LEU A 145 -18.22 -8.93 -5.28
CA LEU A 145 -18.38 -8.76 -6.73
C LEU A 145 -19.85 -8.93 -7.20
N ASP A 146 -20.81 -9.06 -6.29
CA ASP A 146 -22.22 -8.99 -6.61
C ASP A 146 -22.69 -7.51 -6.70
N GLY A 147 -22.33 -6.84 -7.78
CA GLY A 147 -23.18 -5.82 -8.40
C GLY A 147 -23.33 -4.46 -7.72
N GLN A 148 -22.51 -4.03 -6.77
CA GLN A 148 -22.60 -2.68 -6.23
C GLN A 148 -21.63 -1.73 -6.93
N LEU A 149 -22.18 -0.87 -7.78
CA LEU A 149 -21.52 0.28 -8.38
C LEU A 149 -20.93 1.20 -7.29
N ILE A 150 -19.70 1.64 -7.50
CA ILE A 150 -19.00 2.63 -6.66
C ILE A 150 -19.91 3.87 -6.52
N SER A 151 -20.29 4.23 -5.29
CA SER A 151 -21.10 5.43 -5.06
C SER A 151 -20.28 6.70 -5.30
N ALA A 152 -20.96 7.77 -5.73
CA ALA A 152 -20.32 9.07 -5.99
C ALA A 152 -19.61 9.64 -4.74
N ASP A 153 -20.07 9.27 -3.54
CA ASP A 153 -19.46 9.69 -2.26
C ASP A 153 -18.11 9.02 -2.02
N MET A 154 -17.97 7.75 -2.36
CA MET A 154 -16.69 7.02 -2.27
C MET A 154 -15.63 7.59 -3.23
N LEU A 155 -16.05 8.02 -4.43
CA LEU A 155 -15.19 8.74 -5.38
C LEU A 155 -14.75 10.09 -4.82
N GLY A 156 -15.62 10.80 -4.12
CA GLY A 156 -15.31 12.08 -3.48
C GLY A 156 -14.26 11.97 -2.38
N ASP A 157 -14.33 10.94 -1.56
CA ASP A 157 -13.38 10.70 -0.48
C ASP A 157 -12.01 10.25 -1.01
N ALA A 158 -12.00 9.40 -2.03
CA ALA A 158 -10.77 9.02 -2.72
C ALA A 158 -10.05 10.21 -3.37
N LEU A 159 -10.81 11.10 -4.01
CA LEU A 159 -10.29 12.34 -4.59
C LEU A 159 -9.67 13.26 -3.54
N ASN A 160 -10.26 13.34 -2.35
CA ASN A 160 -9.74 14.15 -1.26
C ASN A 160 -8.43 13.62 -0.67
N ILE A 161 -8.28 12.30 -0.58
CA ILE A 161 -7.07 11.65 -0.06
C ILE A 161 -5.93 11.80 -1.06
N ALA A 162 -6.17 11.53 -2.33
CA ALA A 162 -5.17 11.71 -3.38
C ALA A 162 -4.70 13.18 -3.49
N ARG A 163 -5.61 14.14 -3.29
CA ARG A 163 -5.28 15.57 -3.24
C ARG A 163 -4.39 15.93 -2.05
N LYS A 164 -4.56 15.27 -0.91
CA LYS A 164 -3.68 15.43 0.26
C LYS A 164 -2.29 14.86 -0.01
N ALA A 165 -2.18 13.71 -0.67
CA ALA A 165 -0.92 13.09 -1.04
C ALA A 165 -0.12 13.99 -2.01
N THR A 166 -0.74 14.46 -3.09
CA THR A 166 -0.11 15.36 -4.08
C THR A 166 0.34 16.70 -3.50
N ASN A 167 -0.41 17.25 -2.52
CA ASN A 167 -0.03 18.48 -1.84
C ASN A 167 1.17 18.29 -0.87
N ARG A 168 1.43 17.08 -0.37
CA ARG A 168 2.61 16.78 0.44
C ARG A 168 3.87 16.72 -0.44
N GLU A 169 3.81 16.08 -1.61
CA GLU A 169 4.92 16.06 -2.58
C GLU A 169 5.35 17.47 -3.02
N ASN A 170 4.39 18.33 -3.35
CA ASN A 170 4.70 19.72 -3.74
C ASN A 170 5.31 20.57 -2.62
N ARG A 171 5.10 20.25 -1.36
CA ARG A 171 5.76 20.93 -0.23
C ARG A 171 7.18 20.46 -0.01
N GLY A 172 7.51 19.23 -0.41
CA GLY A 172 8.87 18.70 -0.35
C GLY A 172 9.81 19.32 -1.39
N LEU A 173 9.28 19.66 -2.56
CA LEU A 173 10.07 20.25 -3.66
C LEU A 173 10.38 21.75 -3.49
N GLN A 174 9.67 22.47 -2.61
CA GLN A 174 9.90 23.92 -2.36
C GLN A 174 10.96 24.21 -1.29
N ARG A 175 11.66 23.23 -0.76
CA ARG A 175 12.71 23.41 0.26
C ARG A 175 14.14 23.40 -0.26
N PHE A 176 14.36 23.47 -1.57
CA PHE A 176 15.68 23.46 -2.20
C PHE A 176 15.94 24.71 -3.07
N ASP A 177 15.46 25.90 -2.64
CA ASP A 177 15.96 27.22 -3.11
C ASP A 177 16.58 27.99 -1.97
#